data_0c57560cc353b9141af25a3a80274fd4
#
_entry.id   0c57560cc353b9141af25a3a80274fd4
#
_cell.length_a   1.000
_cell.length_b   1.000
_cell.length_c   1.000
_cell.angle_alpha   90.00
_cell.angle_beta   90.00
_cell.angle_gamma   90.00
#
_symmetry.space_group_name_H-M   'P 1'
#
loop_
_entity.id
_entity.type
_entity.pdbx_description
1 polymer ?
#
loop_
_entity_poly.entity_id
_entity_poly.type
_entity_poly.pdbx_seq_one_letter_code
_entity_poly.pdbx_strand_id
1 'polypeptide(L)'
;MRWYAVQCLSNHEDKVRRYLAKYKEDDEVFAKDLNEVLVPIETVSEVKNGKKKQRDRKFYPGYVFVEMKLYDESGTLKKEPWYKIKETDGVINFIGR
;
A
#
# COMPACT_ATOMS: atom_id res chain seq x y z
N MET A 1 -4.20 15.55 -0.93
CA MET A 1 -4.14 14.07 -0.95
C MET A 1 -4.44 13.52 0.42
N ARG A 2 -5.04 12.34 0.44
CA ARG A 2 -5.41 11.67 1.69
C ARG A 2 -4.85 10.26 1.73
N TRP A 3 -4.74 9.70 2.92
CA TRP A 3 -4.33 8.32 3.12
C TRP A 3 -5.53 7.39 3.11
N TYR A 4 -5.37 6.26 2.43
CA TYR A 4 -6.39 5.21 2.33
C TYR A 4 -5.75 3.87 2.64
N ALA A 5 -6.54 2.93 3.13
CA ALA A 5 -6.10 1.57 3.39
C ALA A 5 -6.52 0.65 2.24
N VAL A 6 -5.60 -0.21 1.83
CA VAL A 6 -5.86 -1.25 0.83
C VAL A 6 -5.71 -2.59 1.54
N GLN A 7 -6.78 -3.36 1.59
CA GLN A 7 -6.74 -4.70 2.17
C GLN A 7 -6.19 -5.69 1.16
N CYS A 8 -5.23 -6.49 1.58
CA CYS A 8 -4.62 -7.49 0.71
C CYS A 8 -4.43 -8.81 1.46
N LEU A 9 -4.08 -9.86 0.71
CA LEU A 9 -3.81 -11.16 1.30
C LEU A 9 -2.60 -11.08 2.23
N SER A 10 -2.64 -11.86 3.31
CA SER A 10 -1.53 -11.94 4.25
C SER A 10 -0.24 -12.32 3.53
N ASN A 11 0.87 -11.67 3.89
CA ASN A 11 2.18 -11.85 3.27
C ASN A 11 2.29 -11.37 1.82
N HIS A 12 1.25 -10.71 1.28
CA HIS A 12 1.28 -10.11 -0.05
C HIS A 12 1.44 -8.59 -0.01
N GLU A 13 1.60 -8.00 1.15
CA GLU A 13 1.70 -6.55 1.32
C GLU A 13 2.87 -5.95 0.52
N ASP A 14 4.05 -6.56 0.62
CA ASP A 14 5.22 -6.09 -0.14
C ASP A 14 5.04 -6.27 -1.64
N LYS A 15 4.39 -7.35 -2.05
CA LYS A 15 4.09 -7.61 -3.46
C LYS A 15 3.15 -6.54 -4.02
N VAL A 16 2.10 -6.21 -3.29
CA VAL A 16 1.17 -5.14 -3.66
C VAL A 16 1.88 -3.80 -3.75
N ARG A 17 2.71 -3.49 -2.75
CA ARG A 17 3.50 -2.26 -2.75
C ARG A 17 4.40 -2.16 -3.98
N ARG A 18 5.05 -3.24 -4.36
CA ARG A 18 5.89 -3.28 -5.55
C ARG A 18 5.11 -3.04 -6.83
N TYR A 19 3.94 -3.66 -6.96
CA TYR A 19 3.07 -3.43 -8.12
C TYR A 19 2.63 -1.98 -8.22
N LEU A 20 2.22 -1.38 -7.11
CA LEU A 20 1.78 0.01 -7.11
C LEU A 20 2.93 0.96 -7.43
N ALA A 21 4.12 0.69 -6.89
CA ALA A 21 5.31 1.47 -7.21
C ALA A 21 5.67 1.37 -8.68
N LYS A 22 5.54 0.19 -9.26
CA LYS A 22 5.79 -0.02 -10.69
C LYS A 22 4.80 0.72 -11.56
N TYR A 23 3.52 0.70 -11.20
CA TYR A 23 2.51 1.46 -11.92
C TYR A 23 2.83 2.96 -11.91
N LYS A 24 3.32 3.45 -10.78
CA LYS A 24 3.72 4.84 -10.65
C LYS A 24 4.88 5.20 -11.58
N GLU A 25 5.82 4.28 -11.79
CA GLU A 25 6.93 4.47 -12.72
C GLU A 25 6.48 4.42 -14.17
N ASP A 26 5.56 3.50 -14.50
CA ASP A 26 5.17 3.22 -15.87
C ASP A 26 4.05 4.13 -16.38
N ASP A 27 3.26 4.72 -15.50
CA ASP A 27 2.08 5.51 -15.85
C ASP A 27 2.14 6.89 -15.19
N GLU A 28 2.43 7.91 -15.97
CA GLU A 28 2.54 9.29 -15.49
C GLU A 28 1.23 9.82 -14.93
N VAL A 29 0.11 9.42 -15.51
CA VAL A 29 -1.21 9.85 -15.04
C VAL A 29 -1.49 9.26 -13.66
N PHE A 30 -1.20 7.99 -13.49
CA PHE A 30 -1.32 7.32 -12.19
C PHE A 30 -0.38 7.92 -11.16
N ALA A 31 0.84 8.25 -11.57
CA ALA A 31 1.84 8.85 -10.69
C ALA A 31 1.42 10.21 -10.12
N LYS A 32 0.63 10.96 -10.87
CA LYS A 32 0.10 12.25 -10.40
C LYS A 32 -0.92 12.06 -9.28
N ASP A 33 -1.66 10.98 -9.31
CA ASP A 33 -2.71 10.70 -8.34
C ASP A 33 -2.19 9.92 -7.14
N LEU A 34 -1.18 9.07 -7.31
CA LEU A 34 -0.58 8.27 -6.24
C LEU A 34 0.75 8.89 -5.79
N ASN A 35 0.78 9.45 -4.59
CA ASN A 35 1.99 10.07 -4.06
C ASN A 35 2.88 9.05 -3.36
N GLU A 36 2.33 8.26 -2.46
CA GLU A 36 3.13 7.35 -1.63
C GLU A 36 2.39 6.06 -1.33
N VAL A 37 3.15 4.98 -1.19
CA VAL A 37 2.67 3.67 -0.77
C VAL A 37 3.48 3.23 0.45
N LEU A 38 2.80 2.85 1.52
CA LEU A 38 3.45 2.51 2.77
C LEU A 38 2.95 1.17 3.30
N VAL A 39 3.90 0.30 3.65
CA VAL A 39 3.64 -0.88 4.46
C VAL A 39 4.24 -0.61 5.83
N PRO A 40 3.42 -0.31 6.85
CA PRO A 40 3.96 0.02 8.17
C PRO A 40 4.57 -1.20 8.83
N ILE A 41 5.85 -1.11 9.16
CA ILE A 41 6.61 -2.16 9.83
C ILE A 41 7.38 -1.58 11.00
N GLU A 42 7.69 -2.43 11.97
CA GLU A 42 8.66 -2.09 13.00
C GLU A 42 9.77 -3.15 13.02
N THR A 43 10.97 -2.72 13.34
CA THR A 43 12.09 -3.64 13.51
C THR A 43 12.18 -4.03 14.97
N VAL A 44 12.02 -5.32 15.25
CA VAL A 44 12.07 -5.87 16.60
C VAL A 44 13.43 -6.51 16.81
N SER A 45 14.13 -6.11 17.89
CA SER A 45 15.39 -6.72 18.30
C SER A 45 15.11 -7.76 19.37
N GLU A 46 15.56 -8.98 19.14
CA GLU A 46 15.47 -10.08 20.12
C GLU A 46 16.85 -10.61 20.44
N VAL A 47 17.06 -10.93 21.73
CA VAL A 47 18.26 -11.64 22.17
C VAL A 47 17.85 -13.08 22.46
N LYS A 48 18.44 -14.02 21.71
CA LYS A 48 18.14 -15.44 21.88
C LYS A 48 19.48 -16.21 21.83
N ASN A 49 19.69 -17.03 22.86
CA ASN A 49 20.94 -17.81 22.99
C ASN A 49 22.20 -16.95 22.92
N GLY A 50 22.17 -15.76 23.52
CA GLY A 50 23.28 -14.82 23.49
C GLY A 50 23.51 -14.11 22.16
N LYS A 51 22.64 -14.31 21.18
CA LYS A 51 22.72 -13.66 19.87
C LYS A 51 21.58 -12.69 19.71
N LYS A 52 21.91 -11.49 19.25
CA LYS A 52 20.92 -10.47 18.94
C LYS A 52 20.37 -10.72 17.53
N LYS A 53 19.08 -10.89 17.42
CA LYS A 53 18.37 -11.02 16.14
C LYS A 53 17.44 -9.83 15.94
N GLN A 54 17.39 -9.36 14.71
CA GLN A 54 16.43 -8.33 14.31
C GLN A 54 15.49 -8.92 13.27
N ARG A 55 14.23 -8.59 13.39
CA ARG A 55 13.21 -8.95 12.39
C ARG A 55 12.19 -7.87 12.27
N ASP A 56 11.61 -7.72 11.08
CA ASP A 56 10.57 -6.75 10.83
C ASP A 56 9.22 -7.33 11.24
N ARG A 57 8.42 -6.49 11.85
CA ARG A 57 7.07 -6.84 12.27
C ARG A 57 6.10 -5.84 11.68
N LYS A 58 5.03 -6.32 11.05
CA LYS A 58 4.02 -5.46 10.45
C LYS A 58 3.03 -5.02 11.51
N PHE A 59 2.74 -3.70 11.57
CA PHE A 59 1.73 -3.16 12.48
C PHE A 59 0.32 -3.58 12.09
N TYR A 60 0.04 -3.63 10.79
CA TYR A 60 -1.28 -3.97 10.26
C TYR A 60 -1.15 -5.02 9.18
N PRO A 61 -1.03 -6.32 9.58
CA PRO A 61 -0.93 -7.41 8.60
C PRO A 61 -2.15 -7.43 7.67
N GLY A 62 -1.90 -7.57 6.38
CA GLY A 62 -2.96 -7.57 5.38
C GLY A 62 -3.39 -6.19 4.90
N TYR A 63 -2.64 -5.13 5.24
CA TYR A 63 -2.98 -3.77 4.81
C TYR A 63 -1.77 -3.07 4.20
N VAL A 64 -2.04 -2.31 3.15
CA VAL A 64 -1.09 -1.38 2.54
C VAL A 64 -1.76 -0.01 2.57
N PHE A 65 -1.02 1.02 2.98
CA PHE A 65 -1.55 2.38 3.02
C PHE A 65 -1.05 3.17 1.83
N VAL A 66 -1.95 3.91 1.21
CA VAL A 66 -1.62 4.73 0.04
C VAL A 66 -2.04 6.18 0.29
N GLU A 67 -1.15 7.11 -0.04
CA GLU A 67 -1.47 8.52 -0.08
C GLU A 67 -1.73 8.91 -1.52
N MET A 68 -2.97 9.27 -1.82
CA MET A 68 -3.37 9.54 -3.18
C MET A 68 -4.54 10.49 -3.28
N LYS A 69 -4.76 10.99 -4.49
CA LYS A 69 -5.94 11.75 -4.84
C LYS A 69 -6.97 10.79 -5.46
N LEU A 70 -7.92 10.35 -4.65
CA LEU A 70 -8.92 9.37 -5.07
C LEU A 70 -10.18 10.02 -5.62
N TYR A 71 -10.46 11.25 -5.22
CA TYR A 71 -11.62 12.01 -5.66
C TYR A 71 -11.19 13.27 -6.39
N ASP A 72 -11.94 13.64 -7.42
CA ASP A 72 -11.69 14.89 -8.13
C ASP A 72 -12.22 16.10 -7.34
N GLU A 73 -12.07 17.28 -7.92
CA GLU A 73 -12.48 18.52 -7.26
C GLU A 73 -13.99 18.61 -6.99
N SER A 74 -14.78 17.88 -7.77
CA SER A 74 -16.24 17.82 -7.57
C SER A 74 -16.67 16.76 -6.56
N GLY A 75 -15.70 16.00 -6.00
CA GLY A 75 -16.00 14.95 -5.05
C GLY A 75 -16.34 13.60 -5.69
N THR A 76 -16.11 13.47 -6.99
CA THR A 76 -16.40 12.25 -7.73
C THR A 76 -15.20 11.30 -7.69
N LEU A 77 -15.45 10.02 -7.46
CA LEU A 77 -14.41 9.00 -7.42
C LEU A 77 -13.68 8.91 -8.76
N LYS A 78 -12.36 8.96 -8.69
CA LYS A 78 -11.50 8.74 -9.86
C LYS A 78 -11.38 7.25 -10.10
N LYS A 79 -12.17 6.74 -11.04
CA LYS A 79 -12.31 5.30 -11.29
C LYS A 79 -11.02 4.64 -11.77
N GLU A 80 -10.23 5.32 -12.59
CA GLU A 80 -9.00 4.74 -13.17
C GLU A 80 -7.99 4.30 -12.11
N PRO A 81 -7.54 5.18 -11.19
CA PRO A 81 -6.62 4.74 -10.15
C PRO A 81 -7.26 3.74 -9.18
N TRP A 82 -8.54 3.90 -8.89
CA TRP A 82 -9.27 2.99 -8.01
C TRP A 82 -9.30 1.57 -8.56
N TYR A 83 -9.68 1.41 -9.83
CA TYR A 83 -9.70 0.11 -10.49
C TYR A 83 -8.31 -0.50 -10.61
N LYS A 84 -7.33 0.32 -10.95
CA LYS A 84 -5.95 -0.15 -11.12
C LYS A 84 -5.41 -0.78 -9.83
N ILE A 85 -5.69 -0.16 -8.70
CA ILE A 85 -5.30 -0.69 -7.40
C ILE A 85 -6.13 -1.92 -7.07
N LYS A 86 -7.43 -1.85 -7.24
CA LYS A 86 -8.34 -2.96 -6.91
C LYS A 86 -8.07 -4.22 -7.72
N GLU A 87 -7.66 -4.08 -8.97
CA GLU A 87 -7.34 -5.20 -9.86
C GLU A 87 -5.93 -5.75 -9.65
N THR A 88 -5.13 -5.11 -8.82
CA THR A 88 -3.77 -5.57 -8.53
C THR A 88 -3.83 -6.93 -7.84
N ASP A 89 -2.99 -7.87 -8.31
CA ASP A 89 -2.90 -9.21 -7.74
C ASP A 89 -2.51 -9.14 -6.26
N GLY A 90 -3.27 -9.83 -5.42
CA GLY A 90 -3.09 -9.81 -3.97
C GLY A 90 -3.99 -8.82 -3.24
N VAL A 91 -4.62 -7.88 -3.94
CA VAL A 91 -5.57 -6.93 -3.34
C VAL A 91 -6.94 -7.59 -3.20
N ILE A 92 -7.49 -7.52 -1.98
CA ILE A 92 -8.83 -8.03 -1.69
C ILE A 92 -9.86 -6.91 -1.84
N ASN A 93 -9.58 -5.75 -1.24
CA ASN A 93 -10.53 -4.65 -1.21
C ASN A 93 -9.81 -3.32 -0.99
N PHE A 94 -10.46 -2.26 -1.42
CA PHE A 94 -9.98 -0.91 -1.19
C PHE A 94 -10.84 -0.26 -0.12
N ILE A 95 -10.25 0.04 1.03
CA ILE A 95 -10.95 0.66 2.16
C ILE A 95 -10.55 2.13 2.17
N GLY A 96 -11.36 2.96 1.53
CA GLY A 96 -11.03 4.36 1.44
C GLY A 96 -12.23 5.27 1.38
N ARG A 97 -12.06 6.42 1.97
CA ARG A 97 -13.00 7.52 1.86
C ARG A 97 -12.30 8.84 2.05
#